data_780b6b1445c7de5ba09d4cf9bb32b2ce
#
_entry.id   780b6b1445c7de5ba09d4cf9bb32b2ce
#
_cell.length_a   1.000
_cell.length_b   1.000
_cell.length_c   1.000
_cell.angle_alpha   90.00
_cell.angle_beta   90.00
_cell.angle_gamma   90.00
#
_symmetry.space_group_name_H-M   'P 1'
#
loop_
_entity.id
_entity.type
_entity.pdbx_description
1 polymer ?
#
loop_
_entity_poly.entity_id
_entity_poly.type
_entity_poly.pdbx_seq_one_letter_code
_entity_poly.pdbx_strand_id
1 'polypeptide(L)'
;EMEQIEQCRLRFMGEIRPLKEGLKKRGSNVLAKLTCLYEFLECLEIREKMAAYRKKFEEEGDLAQAKTYEKVYDQVLDLMEQMAEILGEERLSYDDFVNVLETGMEEMTMGVIPPSLDQVLIGDMERTRTEGVKILFFAGVNDDAIPKQKQKGAVLSDSQKEMPKEKGIVMAPTAKTEAYMEQFYLYLAAAKP
;
A
#
# COMPACT_ATOMS: atom_id res chain seq x y z
N GLU A 1 41.41 -1.70 -18.62
CA GLU A 1 40.61 -2.11 -17.43
C GLU A 1 40.60 -1.01 -16.37
N MET A 2 41.74 -0.50 -15.90
CA MET A 2 41.84 0.61 -14.93
C MET A 2 41.16 1.91 -15.47
N GLU A 3 41.35 2.22 -16.72
CA GLU A 3 40.80 3.41 -17.37
C GLU A 3 39.26 3.35 -17.48
N GLN A 4 38.71 2.18 -17.72
CA GLN A 4 37.25 1.96 -17.74
C GLN A 4 36.62 2.11 -16.33
N ILE A 5 37.30 1.60 -15.30
CA ILE A 5 36.87 1.76 -13.91
C ILE A 5 36.87 3.23 -13.51
N GLU A 6 37.92 3.97 -13.89
CA GLU A 6 38.00 5.40 -13.60
C GLU A 6 36.92 6.22 -14.32
N GLN A 7 36.63 5.91 -15.58
CA GLN A 7 35.54 6.53 -16.32
C GLN A 7 34.17 6.25 -15.66
N CYS A 8 33.89 5.01 -15.25
CA CYS A 8 32.68 4.65 -14.52
C CYS A 8 32.59 5.41 -13.18
N ARG A 9 33.69 5.50 -12.44
CA ARG A 9 33.77 6.25 -11.19
C ARG A 9 33.47 7.74 -11.39
N LEU A 10 34.07 8.34 -12.41
CA LEU A 10 33.87 9.77 -12.71
C LEU A 10 32.44 10.07 -13.12
N ARG A 11 31.84 9.22 -13.94
CA ARG A 11 30.43 9.34 -14.34
C ARG A 11 29.52 9.23 -13.12
N PHE A 12 29.66 8.19 -12.33
CA PHE A 12 28.86 7.96 -11.10
C PHE A 12 28.99 9.13 -10.11
N MET A 13 30.22 9.59 -9.88
CA MET A 13 30.45 10.72 -8.97
C MET A 13 29.90 12.03 -9.53
N GLY A 14 29.90 12.20 -10.85
CA GLY A 14 29.32 13.37 -11.53
C GLY A 14 27.83 13.49 -11.30
N GLU A 15 27.11 12.37 -11.31
CA GLU A 15 25.66 12.33 -11.10
C GLU A 15 25.28 12.44 -9.60
N ILE A 16 26.03 11.82 -8.71
CA ILE A 16 25.69 11.79 -7.26
C ILE A 16 26.16 13.03 -6.50
N ARG A 17 27.24 13.68 -6.93
CA ARG A 17 27.78 14.84 -6.22
C ARG A 17 26.78 15.99 -6.04
N PRO A 18 26.03 16.42 -7.08
CA PRO A 18 25.04 17.48 -6.95
C PRO A 18 23.95 17.12 -5.93
N LEU A 19 23.43 15.89 -5.96
CA LEU A 19 22.46 15.39 -4.99
C LEU A 19 23.02 15.48 -3.56
N LYS A 20 24.22 14.94 -3.34
CA LYS A 20 24.86 14.94 -2.01
C LYS A 20 25.08 16.38 -1.48
N GLU A 21 25.53 17.28 -2.32
CA GLU A 21 25.76 18.68 -1.96
C GLU A 21 24.44 19.41 -1.68
N GLY A 22 23.39 19.18 -2.49
CA GLY A 22 22.07 19.75 -2.31
C GLY A 22 21.42 19.28 -1.01
N LEU A 23 21.41 17.98 -0.73
CA LEU A 23 20.83 17.41 0.47
C LEU A 23 21.57 17.81 1.76
N LYS A 24 22.90 17.99 1.71
CA LYS A 24 23.73 18.39 2.86
C LYS A 24 23.89 19.90 3.02
N LYS A 25 23.29 20.72 2.15
CA LYS A 25 23.39 22.17 2.21
C LYS A 25 22.77 22.69 3.52
N ARG A 26 23.59 23.37 4.33
CA ARG A 26 23.14 23.93 5.60
C ARG A 26 22.06 24.98 5.38
N GLY A 27 20.97 24.91 6.18
CA GLY A 27 19.90 25.89 6.15
C GLY A 27 18.90 25.73 4.98
N SER A 28 19.05 24.72 4.13
CA SER A 28 18.03 24.38 3.13
C SER A 28 16.76 23.82 3.82
N ASN A 29 15.61 24.24 3.33
CA ASN A 29 14.32 23.68 3.75
C ASN A 29 14.06 22.33 3.06
N VAL A 30 13.01 21.63 3.48
CA VAL A 30 12.62 20.33 2.94
C VAL A 30 12.29 20.44 1.44
N LEU A 31 11.61 21.50 1.02
CA LEU A 31 11.28 21.72 -0.39
C LEU A 31 12.53 21.75 -1.28
N ALA A 32 13.59 22.47 -0.86
CA ALA A 32 14.85 22.52 -1.61
C ALA A 32 15.55 21.15 -1.69
N LYS A 33 15.45 20.32 -0.64
CA LYS A 33 15.99 18.96 -0.64
C LYS A 33 15.20 18.03 -1.57
N LEU A 34 13.88 18.13 -1.55
CA LEU A 34 12.98 17.38 -2.44
C LEU A 34 13.20 17.76 -3.90
N THR A 35 13.35 19.06 -4.20
CA THR A 35 13.68 19.52 -5.55
C THR A 35 14.99 18.92 -6.06
N CYS A 36 16.02 18.89 -5.21
CA CYS A 36 17.30 18.29 -5.56
C CYS A 36 17.17 16.76 -5.80
N LEU A 37 16.33 16.08 -5.03
CA LEU A 37 16.04 14.66 -5.23
C LEU A 37 15.28 14.43 -6.53
N TYR A 38 14.27 15.25 -6.82
CA TYR A 38 13.51 15.19 -8.07
C TYR A 38 14.41 15.39 -9.30
N GLU A 39 15.26 16.43 -9.30
CA GLU A 39 16.23 16.69 -10.36
C GLU A 39 17.18 15.50 -10.58
N PHE A 40 17.56 14.81 -9.51
CA PHE A 40 18.38 13.60 -9.60
C PHE A 40 17.62 12.44 -10.25
N LEU A 41 16.34 12.22 -9.90
CA LEU A 41 15.50 11.18 -10.52
C LEU A 41 15.30 11.45 -12.01
N GLU A 42 15.11 12.70 -12.40
CA GLU A 42 15.02 13.13 -13.82
C GLU A 42 16.35 12.92 -14.56
N CYS A 43 17.48 13.30 -13.93
CA CYS A 43 18.81 13.10 -14.51
C CYS A 43 19.11 11.62 -14.78
N LEU A 44 18.60 10.74 -13.94
CA LEU A 44 18.73 9.29 -14.10
C LEU A 44 17.71 8.68 -15.07
N GLU A 45 16.80 9.46 -15.64
CA GLU A 45 15.73 8.97 -16.53
C GLU A 45 14.93 7.82 -15.89
N ILE A 46 14.58 7.96 -14.59
CA ILE A 46 13.93 6.87 -13.84
C ILE A 46 12.56 6.54 -14.43
N ARG A 47 11.81 7.55 -14.89
CA ARG A 47 10.50 7.35 -15.51
C ARG A 47 10.59 6.44 -16.75
N GLU A 48 11.54 6.69 -17.61
CA GLU A 48 11.78 5.94 -18.84
C GLU A 48 12.24 4.50 -18.53
N LYS A 49 13.08 4.35 -17.52
CA LYS A 49 13.54 3.03 -17.05
C LYS A 49 12.39 2.21 -16.46
N MET A 50 11.51 2.83 -15.66
CA MET A 50 10.32 2.15 -15.14
C MET A 50 9.38 1.72 -16.27
N ALA A 51 9.15 2.58 -17.26
CA ALA A 51 8.35 2.24 -18.45
C ALA A 51 8.97 1.08 -19.27
N ALA A 52 10.28 1.03 -19.38
CA ALA A 52 10.97 -0.06 -20.05
C ALA A 52 10.85 -1.39 -19.27
N TYR A 53 10.97 -1.36 -17.95
CA TYR A 53 10.75 -2.54 -17.10
C TYR A 53 9.30 -3.02 -17.16
N ARG A 54 8.33 -2.09 -17.13
CA ARG A 54 6.92 -2.43 -17.31
C ARG A 54 6.71 -3.23 -18.59
N LYS A 55 7.19 -2.71 -19.71
CA LYS A 55 7.05 -3.36 -21.01
C LYS A 55 7.70 -4.76 -21.05
N LYS A 56 8.89 -4.88 -20.44
CA LYS A 56 9.57 -6.17 -20.32
C LYS A 56 8.71 -7.20 -19.56
N PHE A 57 8.13 -6.83 -18.42
CA PHE A 57 7.28 -7.73 -17.64
C PHE A 57 5.95 -8.04 -18.34
N GLU A 58 5.40 -7.11 -19.14
CA GLU A 58 4.24 -7.37 -20.00
C GLU A 58 4.58 -8.45 -21.06
N GLU A 59 5.75 -8.37 -21.69
CA GLU A 59 6.24 -9.34 -22.68
C GLU A 59 6.53 -10.72 -22.05
N GLU A 60 6.99 -10.77 -20.82
CA GLU A 60 7.23 -11.97 -20.03
C GLU A 60 5.92 -12.57 -19.45
N GLY A 61 4.78 -11.87 -19.54
CA GLY A 61 3.47 -12.27 -19.01
C GLY A 61 3.29 -12.05 -17.51
N ASP A 62 4.24 -11.39 -16.85
CA ASP A 62 4.13 -11.01 -15.42
C ASP A 62 3.41 -9.68 -15.27
N LEU A 63 2.08 -9.72 -15.41
CA LEU A 63 1.22 -8.54 -15.32
C LEU A 63 1.21 -7.91 -13.93
N ALA A 64 1.55 -8.65 -12.87
CA ALA A 64 1.62 -8.13 -11.52
C ALA A 64 2.82 -7.20 -11.38
N GLN A 65 4.00 -7.65 -11.83
CA GLN A 65 5.19 -6.80 -11.84
C GLN A 65 5.03 -5.62 -12.80
N ALA A 66 4.47 -5.82 -13.99
CA ALA A 66 4.22 -4.74 -14.92
C ALA A 66 3.42 -3.59 -14.29
N LYS A 67 2.33 -3.91 -13.57
CA LYS A 67 1.53 -2.90 -12.84
C LYS A 67 2.28 -2.24 -11.69
N THR A 68 3.16 -2.97 -11.04
CA THR A 68 4.02 -2.42 -9.99
C THR A 68 4.93 -1.34 -10.58
N TYR A 69 5.63 -1.65 -11.65
CA TYR A 69 6.53 -0.71 -12.32
C TYR A 69 5.80 0.47 -13.00
N GLU A 70 4.52 0.31 -13.34
CA GLU A 70 3.67 1.40 -13.82
C GLU A 70 3.40 2.46 -12.76
N LYS A 71 3.21 2.04 -11.51
CA LYS A 71 2.71 2.91 -10.43
C LYS A 71 3.79 3.42 -9.47
N VAL A 72 4.89 2.69 -9.31
CA VAL A 72 5.87 2.99 -8.26
C VAL A 72 6.45 4.41 -8.38
N TYR A 73 6.72 4.87 -9.61
CA TYR A 73 7.28 6.19 -9.81
C TYR A 73 6.32 7.31 -9.40
N ASP A 74 5.05 7.19 -9.82
CA ASP A 74 4.02 8.17 -9.46
C ASP A 74 3.78 8.19 -7.95
N GLN A 75 3.79 7.04 -7.28
CA GLN A 75 3.65 6.97 -5.82
C GLN A 75 4.82 7.64 -5.08
N VAL A 76 6.04 7.51 -5.59
CA VAL A 76 7.20 8.22 -5.01
C VAL A 76 7.04 9.74 -5.19
N LEU A 77 6.54 10.19 -6.34
CA LEU A 77 6.27 11.61 -6.57
C LEU A 77 5.14 12.12 -5.67
N ASP A 78 4.07 11.36 -5.50
CA ASP A 78 2.96 11.69 -4.59
C ASP A 78 3.45 11.82 -3.13
N LEU A 79 4.33 10.93 -2.69
CA LEU A 79 4.97 11.05 -1.35
C LEU A 79 5.79 12.33 -1.25
N MET A 80 6.61 12.64 -2.26
CA MET A 80 7.42 13.85 -2.27
C MET A 80 6.56 15.12 -2.26
N GLU A 81 5.43 15.11 -2.98
CA GLU A 81 4.47 16.21 -3.00
C GLU A 81 3.81 16.40 -1.62
N GLN A 82 3.37 15.32 -0.98
CA GLN A 82 2.83 15.36 0.38
C GLN A 82 3.86 15.89 1.39
N MET A 83 5.12 15.44 1.29
CA MET A 83 6.19 15.95 2.14
C MET A 83 6.45 17.44 1.90
N ALA A 84 6.38 17.90 0.64
CA ALA A 84 6.54 19.31 0.30
C ALA A 84 5.39 20.15 0.84
N GLU A 85 4.16 19.65 0.80
CA GLU A 85 2.97 20.33 1.29
C GLU A 85 2.98 20.48 2.82
N ILE A 86 3.37 19.44 3.55
CA ILE A 86 3.32 19.40 5.02
C ILE A 86 4.58 20.02 5.65
N LEU A 87 5.75 19.73 5.10
CA LEU A 87 7.06 20.05 5.71
C LEU A 87 7.92 20.98 4.85
N GLY A 88 7.43 21.46 3.71
CA GLY A 88 8.24 22.18 2.70
C GLY A 88 9.03 23.36 3.24
N GLU A 89 8.45 24.13 4.14
CA GLU A 89 9.08 25.30 4.78
C GLU A 89 10.03 24.92 5.95
N GLU A 90 9.92 23.68 6.47
CA GLU A 90 10.71 23.24 7.61
C GLU A 90 12.17 23.01 7.24
N ARG A 91 13.06 23.23 8.23
CA ARG A 91 14.50 23.03 8.09
C ARG A 91 14.93 21.77 8.84
N LEU A 92 14.90 20.66 8.16
CA LEU A 92 15.36 19.38 8.72
C LEU A 92 16.87 19.22 8.52
N SER A 93 17.51 18.53 9.46
CA SER A 93 18.88 18.01 9.23
C SER A 93 18.87 17.01 8.05
N TYR A 94 20.06 16.62 7.59
CA TYR A 94 20.14 15.56 6.56
C TYR A 94 19.56 14.24 7.07
N ASP A 95 19.93 13.87 8.29
CA ASP A 95 19.52 12.58 8.88
C ASP A 95 18.01 12.55 9.16
N ASP A 96 17.44 13.65 9.67
CA ASP A 96 16.00 13.74 9.88
C ASP A 96 15.22 13.69 8.57
N PHE A 97 15.71 14.37 7.53
CA PHE A 97 15.09 14.33 6.20
C PHE A 97 15.08 12.90 5.63
N VAL A 98 16.21 12.19 5.74
CA VAL A 98 16.31 10.80 5.28
C VAL A 98 15.38 9.90 6.07
N ASN A 99 15.32 10.01 7.39
CA ASN A 99 14.43 9.22 8.24
C ASN A 99 12.95 9.43 7.89
N VAL A 100 12.54 10.67 7.65
CA VAL A 100 11.15 10.98 7.25
C VAL A 100 10.84 10.39 5.88
N LEU A 101 11.75 10.51 4.92
CA LEU A 101 11.59 9.95 3.59
C LEU A 101 11.53 8.40 3.62
N GLU A 102 12.42 7.75 4.37
CA GLU A 102 12.43 6.30 4.54
C GLU A 102 11.13 5.82 5.19
N THR A 103 10.69 6.46 6.27
CA THR A 103 9.41 6.12 6.93
C THR A 103 8.23 6.27 5.97
N GLY A 104 8.19 7.35 5.19
CA GLY A 104 7.16 7.54 4.17
C GLY A 104 7.17 6.44 3.10
N MET A 105 8.36 6.02 2.65
CA MET A 105 8.50 4.92 1.69
C MET A 105 8.09 3.56 2.29
N GLU A 106 8.39 3.28 3.54
CA GLU A 106 7.99 2.05 4.23
C GLU A 106 6.46 1.93 4.39
N GLU A 107 5.78 3.06 4.62
CA GLU A 107 4.32 3.11 4.71
C GLU A 107 3.62 3.04 3.35
N MET A 108 4.35 3.22 2.24
CA MET A 108 3.78 3.07 0.90
C MET A 108 3.41 1.61 0.63
N THR A 109 2.12 1.30 0.76
CA THR A 109 1.59 0.00 0.37
C THR A 109 1.23 0.00 -1.10
N MET A 110 1.94 -0.77 -1.88
CA MET A 110 1.52 -1.06 -3.25
C MET A 110 0.34 -2.02 -3.21
N GLY A 111 -0.86 -1.47 -3.34
CA GLY A 111 -2.06 -2.26 -3.53
C GLY A 111 -1.98 -2.99 -4.88
N VAL A 112 -1.24 -4.10 -4.92
CA VAL A 112 -1.23 -5.00 -6.06
C VAL A 112 -2.51 -5.83 -6.01
N ILE A 113 -3.61 -5.23 -6.41
CA ILE A 113 -4.78 -5.99 -6.80
C ILE A 113 -4.90 -5.85 -8.32
N PRO A 114 -4.40 -6.77 -9.10
CA PRO A 114 -4.77 -6.84 -10.49
C PRO A 114 -6.17 -7.46 -10.59
N PRO A 115 -7.19 -6.76 -11.05
CA PRO A 115 -8.30 -7.44 -11.66
C PRO A 115 -7.83 -7.86 -13.07
N SER A 116 -7.12 -8.96 -13.20
CA SER A 116 -6.98 -9.59 -14.50
C SER A 116 -8.24 -10.44 -14.72
N LEU A 117 -8.80 -10.33 -15.92
CA LEU A 117 -10.03 -11.01 -16.34
C LEU A 117 -9.94 -12.55 -16.28
N ASP A 118 -8.78 -13.09 -15.92
CA ASP A 118 -8.47 -14.53 -15.96
C ASP A 118 -7.81 -15.02 -14.66
N GLN A 119 -8.22 -14.44 -13.51
CA GLN A 119 -7.68 -14.85 -12.20
C GLN A 119 -8.76 -15.42 -11.30
N VAL A 120 -8.37 -16.41 -10.49
CA VAL A 120 -9.18 -16.90 -9.39
C VAL A 120 -8.97 -15.99 -8.19
N LEU A 121 -10.01 -15.28 -7.77
CA LEU A 121 -9.99 -14.46 -6.57
C LEU A 121 -10.18 -15.36 -5.35
N ILE A 122 -9.19 -15.45 -4.48
CA ILE A 122 -9.29 -16.14 -3.20
C ILE A 122 -9.35 -15.08 -2.11
N GLY A 123 -10.36 -15.14 -1.29
CA GLY A 123 -10.56 -14.14 -0.26
C GLY A 123 -11.52 -14.55 0.84
N ASP A 124 -11.66 -13.68 1.80
CA ASP A 124 -12.51 -13.78 2.96
C ASP A 124 -13.91 -13.21 2.63
N MET A 125 -14.95 -13.82 3.14
CA MET A 125 -16.34 -13.44 2.90
C MET A 125 -16.65 -11.99 3.33
N GLU A 126 -16.03 -11.51 4.40
CA GLU A 126 -16.31 -10.19 4.97
C GLU A 126 -15.57 -9.04 4.24
N ARG A 127 -14.42 -9.34 3.65
CA ARG A 127 -13.48 -8.34 3.10
C ARG A 127 -13.40 -8.33 1.58
N THR A 128 -13.83 -9.41 0.93
CA THR A 128 -13.67 -9.57 -0.51
C THR A 128 -14.86 -8.99 -1.26
N ARG A 129 -14.60 -8.10 -2.20
CA ARG A 129 -15.63 -7.63 -3.13
C ARG A 129 -15.81 -8.65 -4.24
N THR A 130 -17.00 -9.20 -4.36
CA THR A 130 -17.37 -10.22 -5.37
C THR A 130 -18.09 -9.63 -6.58
N GLU A 131 -17.93 -8.33 -6.84
CA GLU A 131 -18.55 -7.68 -7.97
C GLU A 131 -17.95 -8.19 -9.30
N GLY A 132 -18.80 -8.65 -10.21
CA GLY A 132 -18.38 -9.18 -11.51
C GLY A 132 -17.86 -10.63 -11.49
N VAL A 133 -17.97 -11.36 -10.38
CA VAL A 133 -17.62 -12.78 -10.30
C VAL A 133 -18.69 -13.61 -10.99
N LYS A 134 -18.31 -14.44 -11.98
CA LYS A 134 -19.22 -15.31 -12.72
C LYS A 134 -19.51 -16.63 -12.00
N ILE A 135 -18.54 -17.16 -11.28
CA ILE A 135 -18.64 -18.43 -10.55
C ILE A 135 -18.02 -18.23 -9.17
N LEU A 136 -18.77 -18.56 -8.13
CA LEU A 136 -18.32 -18.44 -6.74
C LEU A 136 -18.24 -19.84 -6.11
N PHE A 137 -17.08 -20.19 -5.56
CA PHE A 137 -16.88 -21.39 -4.77
C PHE A 137 -16.77 -21.01 -3.29
N PHE A 138 -17.72 -21.47 -2.50
CA PHE A 138 -17.63 -21.38 -1.05
C PHE A 138 -16.98 -22.65 -0.49
N ALA A 139 -15.80 -22.50 0.09
CA ALA A 139 -15.09 -23.59 0.76
C ALA A 139 -15.18 -23.43 2.28
N GLY A 140 -15.29 -24.53 3.01
CA GLY A 140 -15.31 -24.54 4.49
C GLY A 140 -16.65 -24.14 5.11
N VAL A 141 -17.75 -24.27 4.39
CA VAL A 141 -19.12 -24.03 4.93
C VAL A 141 -19.54 -25.28 5.74
N ASN A 142 -19.03 -25.40 6.95
CA ASN A 142 -19.39 -26.46 7.89
C ASN A 142 -20.06 -25.87 9.12
N ASP A 143 -20.82 -26.68 9.85
CA ASP A 143 -21.29 -26.34 11.18
C ASP A 143 -20.10 -25.89 12.05
N ASP A 144 -20.25 -24.85 12.84
CA ASP A 144 -19.23 -24.18 13.67
C ASP A 144 -18.21 -23.30 12.89
N ALA A 145 -18.13 -23.38 11.57
CA ALA A 145 -17.27 -22.51 10.75
C ALA A 145 -18.02 -21.27 10.24
N ILE A 146 -19.27 -21.44 9.77
CA ILE A 146 -20.16 -20.37 9.32
C ILE A 146 -21.61 -20.70 9.72
N PRO A 147 -22.27 -19.91 10.60
CA PRO A 147 -21.72 -18.79 11.36
C PRO A 147 -20.74 -19.27 12.46
N LYS A 148 -19.66 -18.52 12.68
CA LYS A 148 -18.70 -18.82 13.74
C LYS A 148 -19.37 -18.80 15.10
N GLN A 149 -19.37 -19.91 15.80
CA GLN A 149 -19.77 -19.94 17.21
C GLN A 149 -18.62 -19.35 18.04
N LYS A 150 -18.74 -18.08 18.43
CA LYS A 150 -17.77 -17.51 19.38
C LYS A 150 -17.84 -18.24 20.70
N GLN A 151 -16.69 -18.77 21.11
CA GLN A 151 -16.52 -19.39 22.42
C GLN A 151 -16.93 -18.44 23.55
N LYS A 152 -17.62 -18.97 24.53
CA LYS A 152 -18.01 -18.31 25.78
C LYS A 152 -16.76 -17.84 26.55
N GLY A 153 -16.33 -16.63 26.33
CA GLY A 153 -15.13 -16.07 26.98
C GLY A 153 -15.09 -14.54 27.00
N ALA A 154 -16.20 -13.91 26.65
CA ALA A 154 -16.32 -12.46 26.76
C ALA A 154 -16.46 -12.03 28.22
N VAL A 155 -15.79 -10.94 28.61
CA VAL A 155 -15.88 -10.32 29.93
C VAL A 155 -17.32 -9.96 30.32
N LEU A 156 -18.17 -9.69 29.30
CA LEU A 156 -19.59 -9.40 29.46
C LEU A 156 -20.42 -10.40 28.65
N SER A 157 -21.44 -10.97 29.31
CA SER A 157 -22.45 -11.79 28.63
C SER A 157 -23.32 -10.96 27.69
N ASP A 158 -23.99 -11.61 26.73
CA ASP A 158 -24.85 -10.90 25.77
C ASP A 158 -25.99 -10.15 26.47
N SER A 159 -26.56 -10.69 27.54
CA SER A 159 -27.56 -10.00 28.37
C SER A 159 -26.99 -8.78 29.11
N GLN A 160 -25.72 -8.79 29.48
CA GLN A 160 -25.06 -7.63 30.10
C GLN A 160 -24.69 -6.55 29.10
N LYS A 161 -24.59 -6.87 27.83
CA LYS A 161 -24.36 -5.89 26.74
C LYS A 161 -25.63 -5.14 26.35
N GLU A 162 -26.81 -5.69 26.62
CA GLU A 162 -28.09 -5.03 26.29
C GLU A 162 -28.40 -3.86 27.24
N MET A 163 -28.07 -3.96 28.51
CA MET A 163 -28.34 -2.91 29.50
C MET A 163 -27.65 -1.56 29.20
N PRO A 164 -26.38 -1.49 28.79
CA PRO A 164 -25.74 -0.23 28.41
C PRO A 164 -26.32 0.37 27.12
N LYS A 165 -26.86 -0.46 26.23
CA LYS A 165 -27.47 -0.04 24.97
C LYS A 165 -28.73 0.80 25.20
N GLU A 166 -29.51 0.48 26.21
CA GLU A 166 -30.67 1.27 26.63
C GLU A 166 -30.30 2.70 27.12
N LYS A 167 -29.03 2.87 27.56
CA LYS A 167 -28.45 4.15 28.00
C LYS A 167 -27.67 4.87 26.89
N GLY A 168 -27.80 4.43 25.62
CA GLY A 168 -27.11 5.03 24.46
C GLY A 168 -25.64 4.69 24.34
N ILE A 169 -25.12 3.71 25.12
CA ILE A 169 -23.71 3.29 25.01
C ILE A 169 -23.62 2.21 23.93
N VAL A 170 -22.87 2.49 22.86
CA VAL A 170 -22.63 1.54 21.77
C VAL A 170 -21.58 0.50 22.22
N MET A 171 -21.98 -0.76 22.27
CA MET A 171 -21.10 -1.89 22.59
C MET A 171 -20.93 -2.81 21.37
N ALA A 172 -19.91 -3.67 21.44
CA ALA A 172 -19.71 -4.71 20.43
C ALA A 172 -20.98 -5.57 20.27
N PRO A 173 -21.32 -6.01 19.05
CA PRO A 173 -22.52 -6.80 18.81
C PRO A 173 -22.57 -8.07 19.64
N THR A 174 -23.79 -8.55 19.90
CA THR A 174 -23.99 -9.84 20.57
C THR A 174 -23.63 -11.00 19.63
N ALA A 175 -23.30 -12.17 20.18
CA ALA A 175 -23.01 -13.36 19.37
C ALA A 175 -24.13 -13.70 18.39
N LYS A 176 -25.40 -13.49 18.80
CA LYS A 176 -26.57 -13.67 17.94
C LYS A 176 -26.59 -12.68 16.76
N THR A 177 -26.27 -11.42 17.03
CA THR A 177 -26.23 -10.38 15.98
C THR A 177 -25.08 -10.66 14.99
N GLU A 178 -23.93 -11.07 15.47
CA GLU A 178 -22.79 -11.45 14.62
C GLU A 178 -23.14 -12.66 13.73
N ALA A 179 -23.75 -13.70 14.27
CA ALA A 179 -24.19 -14.87 13.51
C ALA A 179 -25.21 -14.48 12.40
N TYR A 180 -26.15 -13.58 12.69
CA TYR A 180 -27.05 -13.05 11.66
C TYR A 180 -26.34 -12.26 10.58
N MET A 181 -25.33 -11.48 10.94
CA MET A 181 -24.53 -10.74 9.96
C MET A 181 -23.74 -11.69 9.05
N GLU A 182 -23.12 -12.74 9.59
CA GLU A 182 -22.44 -13.75 8.78
C GLU A 182 -23.40 -14.49 7.84
N GLN A 183 -24.58 -14.88 8.31
CA GLN A 183 -25.62 -15.47 7.46
C GLN A 183 -26.09 -14.53 6.37
N PHE A 184 -26.23 -13.24 6.69
CA PHE A 184 -26.59 -12.23 5.70
C PHE A 184 -25.53 -12.05 4.63
N TYR A 185 -24.25 -12.02 4.97
CA TYR A 185 -23.16 -11.96 4.01
C TYR A 185 -23.07 -13.21 3.14
N LEU A 186 -23.29 -14.38 3.70
CA LEU A 186 -23.38 -15.64 2.95
C LEU A 186 -24.54 -15.60 1.94
N TYR A 187 -25.70 -15.11 2.38
CA TYR A 187 -26.85 -14.95 1.50
C TYR A 187 -26.59 -13.94 0.38
N LEU A 188 -25.99 -12.79 0.70
CA LEU A 188 -25.63 -11.78 -0.31
C LEU A 188 -24.62 -12.32 -1.33
N ALA A 189 -23.63 -13.07 -0.88
CA ALA A 189 -22.65 -13.67 -1.75
C ALA A 189 -23.27 -14.73 -2.67
N ALA A 190 -24.23 -15.52 -2.15
CA ALA A 190 -24.94 -16.53 -2.93
C ALA A 190 -26.01 -15.95 -3.86
N ALA A 191 -26.56 -14.78 -3.55
CA ALA A 191 -27.64 -14.14 -4.32
C ALA A 191 -27.15 -13.28 -5.50
N LYS A 192 -25.85 -13.01 -5.59
CA LYS A 192 -25.27 -12.28 -6.72
C LYS A 192 -24.74 -13.28 -7.76
N PRO A 193 -25.36 -13.37 -8.95
CA PRO A 193 -24.80 -14.08 -10.09
C PRO A 193 -23.61 -13.31 -10.66
#